data_ac15c97c294832a83a89d35efd20969c
#
_entry.id   ac15c97c294832a83a89d35efd20969c
#
_cell.length_a   1.000
_cell.length_b   1.000
_cell.length_c   1.000
_cell.angle_alpha   90.00
_cell.angle_beta   90.00
_cell.angle_gamma   90.00
#
_symmetry.space_group_name_H-M   'P 1'
#
loop_
_entity.id
_entity.type
_entity.pdbx_description
1 polymer ?
#
loop_
_entity_poly.entity_id
_entity_poly.type
_entity_poly.pdbx_seq_one_letter_code
_entity_poly.pdbx_strand_id
1 'polypeptide(L)'
;MNPRVVGANLVVSIKSFYRAKSAMFFTIAFPIILIIVFGALFMNQDTMSFDLCVQDLDHTGSSAQLFKTLGLDGKFKVIRIDPAVDAAQYIKDNKPNLVLIIPKGYEGSFLRRTALGDPNASVTLTCLCDPSSSMVSVKIQALNSVFAGINQKMSGKPPFIRSAETSILARKYRFIEFFIPGIIAMSVMTLSLFGTVNVNTELRQKGVIRKLSTTPITRTDWILSNILYQFLLAVLSTTAMLLVSYAVFRVSLRINAWLPVFIVLDVFAFVGIGMILTRFAKEAQSAAAAANAISFPMMFLSGSFFPLEMMPGFMRTVARTLPLYYVNEGLRASMVFNDHMTALRYSAIIGVFAAVVFILGIMATTWEEGR
;
A
#
# COMPACT_ATOMS: atom_id res chain seq x y z
N MET A 1 -14.23 35.56 -3.74
CA MET A 1 -14.36 34.43 -2.78
C MET A 1 -15.05 34.91 -1.52
N ASN A 2 -16.21 34.35 -1.20
CA ASN A 2 -16.95 34.73 0.01
C ASN A 2 -16.85 33.62 1.07
N PRO A 3 -16.07 33.81 2.14
CA PRO A 3 -15.84 32.76 3.15
C PRO A 3 -17.12 32.33 3.88
N ARG A 4 -18.13 33.25 3.99
CA ARG A 4 -19.42 32.92 4.60
C ARG A 4 -20.22 31.90 3.75
N VAL A 5 -20.16 32.03 2.44
CA VAL A 5 -20.82 31.13 1.48
C VAL A 5 -20.16 29.75 1.53
N VAL A 6 -18.83 29.71 1.51
CA VAL A 6 -18.05 28.48 1.62
C VAL A 6 -18.37 27.76 2.94
N GLY A 7 -18.38 28.49 4.06
CA GLY A 7 -18.71 27.93 5.37
C GLY A 7 -20.14 27.42 5.47
N ALA A 8 -21.12 28.15 4.94
CA ALA A 8 -22.52 27.72 4.93
C ALA A 8 -22.71 26.41 4.12
N ASN A 9 -22.10 26.33 2.93
CA ASN A 9 -22.14 25.13 2.11
C ASN A 9 -21.48 23.93 2.79
N LEU A 10 -20.35 24.14 3.45
CA LEU A 10 -19.65 23.11 4.22
C LEU A 10 -20.56 22.55 5.34
N VAL A 11 -21.21 23.41 6.10
CA VAL A 11 -22.14 22.99 7.17
C VAL A 11 -23.31 22.18 6.63
N VAL A 12 -23.88 22.59 5.48
CA VAL A 12 -24.96 21.85 4.80
C VAL A 12 -24.47 20.47 4.37
N SER A 13 -23.29 20.39 3.76
CA SER A 13 -22.71 19.12 3.31
C SER A 13 -22.42 18.16 4.48
N ILE A 14 -21.88 18.67 5.59
CA ILE A 14 -21.65 17.87 6.81
C ILE A 14 -22.98 17.36 7.38
N LYS A 15 -24.02 18.20 7.49
CA LYS A 15 -25.34 17.77 7.97
C LYS A 15 -25.95 16.73 7.05
N SER A 16 -25.79 16.86 5.74
CA SER A 16 -26.23 15.88 4.74
C SER A 16 -25.53 14.54 4.94
N PHE A 17 -24.22 14.54 5.17
CA PHE A 17 -23.42 13.33 5.43
C PHE A 17 -23.94 12.56 6.66
N TYR A 18 -24.19 13.24 7.77
CA TYR A 18 -24.71 12.58 8.98
C TYR A 18 -26.10 11.94 8.78
N ARG A 19 -26.89 12.46 7.84
CA ARG A 19 -28.20 11.89 7.49
C ARG A 19 -28.11 10.73 6.52
N ALA A 20 -27.05 10.64 5.74
CA ALA A 20 -26.81 9.61 4.76
C ALA A 20 -26.07 8.41 5.37
N LYS A 21 -26.82 7.49 6.02
CA LYS A 21 -26.24 6.32 6.72
C LYS A 21 -25.36 5.46 5.81
N SER A 22 -25.73 5.29 4.54
CA SER A 22 -24.91 4.56 3.55
C SER A 22 -23.59 5.27 3.26
N ALA A 23 -23.59 6.59 3.13
CA ALA A 23 -22.37 7.36 2.93
C ALA A 23 -21.41 7.23 4.14
N MET A 24 -21.94 7.33 5.36
CA MET A 24 -21.17 7.12 6.59
C MET A 24 -20.54 5.71 6.63
N PHE A 25 -21.33 4.69 6.28
CA PHE A 25 -20.84 3.31 6.26
C PHE A 25 -19.67 3.15 5.28
N PHE A 26 -19.83 3.55 4.03
CA PHE A 26 -18.78 3.38 3.00
C PHE A 26 -17.56 4.28 3.24
N THR A 27 -17.73 5.43 3.88
CA THR A 27 -16.62 6.35 4.15
C THR A 27 -15.80 5.95 5.38
N ILE A 28 -16.43 5.43 6.44
CA ILE A 28 -15.75 5.18 7.72
C ILE A 28 -15.72 3.69 8.04
N ALA A 29 -16.88 3.02 8.05
CA ALA A 29 -16.95 1.63 8.51
C ALA A 29 -16.30 0.65 7.54
N PHE A 30 -16.53 0.80 6.23
CA PHE A 30 -16.02 -0.11 5.22
C PHE A 30 -14.48 -0.16 5.16
N PRO A 31 -13.72 0.96 5.11
CA PRO A 31 -12.27 0.92 5.20
C PRO A 31 -11.75 0.29 6.50
N ILE A 32 -12.41 0.54 7.62
CA ILE A 32 -12.07 -0.07 8.91
C ILE A 32 -12.28 -1.59 8.87
N ILE A 33 -13.41 -2.04 8.31
CA ILE A 33 -13.68 -3.48 8.13
C ILE A 33 -12.60 -4.11 7.26
N LEU A 34 -12.18 -3.47 6.17
CA LEU A 34 -11.09 -3.95 5.33
C LEU A 34 -9.79 -4.09 6.12
N ILE A 35 -9.41 -3.10 6.93
CA ILE A 35 -8.21 -3.18 7.77
C ILE A 35 -8.31 -4.35 8.75
N ILE A 36 -9.46 -4.54 9.39
CA ILE A 36 -9.65 -5.63 10.36
C ILE A 36 -9.61 -7.00 9.66
N VAL A 37 -10.36 -7.17 8.57
CA VAL A 37 -10.44 -8.45 7.85
C VAL A 37 -9.10 -8.83 7.23
N PHE A 38 -8.50 -7.93 6.46
CA PHE A 38 -7.20 -8.21 5.83
C PHE A 38 -6.08 -8.27 6.86
N GLY A 39 -6.11 -7.42 7.87
CA GLY A 39 -5.15 -7.50 8.98
C GLY A 39 -5.19 -8.84 9.69
N ALA A 40 -6.38 -9.40 9.94
CA ALA A 40 -6.54 -10.72 10.55
C ALA A 40 -6.13 -11.86 9.61
N LEU A 41 -6.52 -11.78 8.33
CA LEU A 41 -6.16 -12.80 7.32
C LEU A 41 -4.65 -12.89 7.10
N PHE A 42 -3.98 -11.75 7.03
CA PHE A 42 -2.55 -11.70 6.73
C PHE A 42 -1.65 -11.77 7.97
N MET A 43 -2.22 -11.86 9.16
CA MET A 43 -1.47 -12.04 10.40
C MET A 43 -0.84 -13.44 10.53
N ASN A 44 -1.39 -14.46 9.83
CA ASN A 44 -1.02 -15.88 9.93
C ASN A 44 -0.65 -16.53 8.57
N GLN A 45 -0.01 -15.80 7.64
CA GLN A 45 0.22 -16.34 6.29
C GLN A 45 1.39 -17.32 6.19
N ASP A 46 1.08 -18.60 6.10
CA ASP A 46 2.00 -19.72 5.81
C ASP A 46 2.03 -20.18 4.33
N THR A 47 1.29 -19.56 3.39
CA THR A 47 0.99 -20.17 2.09
C THR A 47 1.45 -19.41 0.83
N MET A 48 2.26 -18.35 0.93
CA MET A 48 2.77 -17.64 -0.26
C MET A 48 4.11 -18.20 -0.73
N SER A 49 4.22 -18.48 -2.04
CA SER A 49 5.52 -18.79 -2.68
C SER A 49 6.28 -17.50 -2.96
N PHE A 50 7.52 -17.43 -2.47
CA PHE A 50 8.37 -16.24 -2.59
C PHE A 50 9.65 -16.54 -3.36
N ASP A 51 10.11 -15.62 -4.20
CA ASP A 51 11.45 -15.69 -4.77
C ASP A 51 12.48 -15.52 -3.65
N LEU A 52 13.34 -16.54 -3.47
CA LEU A 52 14.43 -16.56 -2.51
C LEU A 52 15.75 -16.67 -3.25
N CYS A 53 16.55 -15.62 -3.21
CA CYS A 53 17.90 -15.64 -3.71
C CYS A 53 18.82 -16.30 -2.68
N VAL A 54 19.60 -17.31 -3.10
CA VAL A 54 20.51 -18.04 -2.22
C VAL A 54 21.93 -18.02 -2.79
N GLN A 55 22.87 -17.56 -1.98
CA GLN A 55 24.30 -17.62 -2.25
C GLN A 55 24.92 -18.76 -1.44
N ASP A 56 25.44 -19.78 -2.14
CA ASP A 56 26.09 -20.93 -1.54
C ASP A 56 27.59 -20.75 -1.58
N LEU A 57 28.22 -20.52 -0.44
CA LEU A 57 29.67 -20.38 -0.31
C LEU A 57 30.37 -21.70 0.05
N ASP A 58 29.60 -22.75 0.39
CA ASP A 58 30.13 -24.05 0.83
C ASP A 58 30.35 -25.02 -0.32
N HIS A 59 29.51 -24.96 -1.35
CA HIS A 59 29.58 -25.78 -2.57
C HIS A 59 29.63 -27.30 -2.33
N THR A 60 28.92 -27.81 -1.32
CA THR A 60 28.95 -29.20 -0.91
C THR A 60 27.64 -29.92 -1.23
N GLY A 61 27.66 -31.28 -1.08
CA GLY A 61 26.45 -32.10 -1.23
C GLY A 61 25.37 -31.72 -0.20
N SER A 62 25.79 -31.39 1.03
CA SER A 62 24.91 -31.02 2.11
C SER A 62 24.25 -29.65 1.91
N SER A 63 24.98 -28.68 1.35
CA SER A 63 24.41 -27.36 0.98
C SER A 63 23.43 -27.49 -0.20
N ALA A 64 23.72 -28.37 -1.18
CA ALA A 64 22.81 -28.67 -2.28
C ALA A 64 21.49 -29.32 -1.80
N GLN A 65 21.56 -30.16 -0.76
CA GLN A 65 20.37 -30.75 -0.15
C GLN A 65 19.51 -29.73 0.59
N LEU A 66 20.14 -28.78 1.31
CA LEU A 66 19.41 -27.66 1.91
C LEU A 66 18.69 -26.84 0.83
N PHE A 67 19.36 -26.59 -0.28
CA PHE A 67 18.80 -25.88 -1.43
C PHE A 67 17.52 -26.56 -1.97
N LYS A 68 17.57 -27.89 -2.14
CA LYS A 68 16.39 -28.67 -2.54
C LYS A 68 15.28 -28.61 -1.50
N THR A 69 15.62 -28.70 -0.21
CA THR A 69 14.64 -28.68 0.88
C THR A 69 13.91 -27.35 0.94
N LEU A 70 14.60 -26.23 0.72
CA LEU A 70 13.99 -24.90 0.67
C LEU A 70 12.98 -24.74 -0.49
N GLY A 71 13.22 -25.43 -1.62
CA GLY A 71 12.31 -25.43 -2.77
C GLY A 71 11.16 -26.44 -2.69
N LEU A 72 11.32 -27.53 -1.93
CA LEU A 72 10.34 -28.63 -1.85
C LEU A 72 9.05 -28.23 -1.11
N ASP A 73 9.11 -27.33 -0.14
CA ASP A 73 7.95 -26.86 0.63
C ASP A 73 6.98 -25.99 -0.19
N GLY A 74 7.30 -25.67 -1.45
CA GLY A 74 6.47 -24.82 -2.31
C GLY A 74 6.41 -23.34 -1.87
N LYS A 75 6.96 -23.01 -0.70
CA LYS A 75 6.97 -21.65 -0.13
C LYS A 75 8.00 -20.76 -0.81
N PHE A 76 9.08 -21.33 -1.35
CA PHE A 76 10.15 -20.58 -1.98
C PHE A 76 10.49 -21.10 -3.38
N LYS A 77 10.56 -20.15 -4.34
CA LYS A 77 11.23 -20.35 -5.63
C LYS A 77 12.68 -19.93 -5.45
N VAL A 78 13.58 -20.92 -5.36
CA VAL A 78 14.98 -20.66 -5.04
C VAL A 78 15.75 -20.27 -6.29
N ILE A 79 16.43 -19.13 -6.23
CA ILE A 79 17.26 -18.58 -7.31
C ILE A 79 18.71 -18.58 -6.81
N ARG A 80 19.62 -19.24 -7.53
CA ARG A 80 21.05 -19.25 -7.18
C ARG A 80 21.73 -17.94 -7.58
N ILE A 81 22.54 -17.41 -6.67
CA ILE A 81 23.45 -16.29 -6.93
C ILE A 81 24.88 -16.84 -7.06
N ASP A 82 25.66 -16.31 -7.98
CA ASP A 82 27.06 -16.64 -8.13
C ASP A 82 27.81 -16.28 -6.82
N PRO A 83 28.58 -17.23 -6.25
CA PRO A 83 29.37 -17.01 -5.04
C PRO A 83 30.40 -15.87 -5.13
N ALA A 84 30.88 -15.56 -6.32
CA ALA A 84 31.85 -14.48 -6.56
C ALA A 84 31.24 -13.07 -6.46
N VAL A 85 29.92 -12.94 -6.49
CA VAL A 85 29.23 -11.66 -6.43
C VAL A 85 29.05 -11.19 -4.99
N ASP A 86 29.33 -9.92 -4.71
CA ASP A 86 28.98 -9.33 -3.40
C ASP A 86 27.45 -9.29 -3.23
N ALA A 87 26.95 -10.03 -2.25
CA ALA A 87 25.54 -10.14 -1.97
C ALA A 87 24.89 -8.78 -1.64
N ALA A 88 25.62 -7.87 -0.96
CA ALA A 88 25.12 -6.55 -0.63
C ALA A 88 25.00 -5.65 -1.86
N GLN A 89 25.96 -5.74 -2.78
CA GLN A 89 25.90 -5.04 -4.06
C GLN A 89 24.81 -5.64 -4.98
N TYR A 90 24.68 -6.96 -4.99
CA TYR A 90 23.61 -7.65 -5.75
C TYR A 90 22.21 -7.18 -5.34
N ILE A 91 21.98 -6.95 -4.03
CA ILE A 91 20.69 -6.43 -3.52
C ILE A 91 20.43 -5.02 -4.07
N LYS A 92 21.44 -4.16 -4.13
CA LYS A 92 21.29 -2.79 -4.66
C LYS A 92 20.99 -2.76 -6.15
N ASP A 93 21.65 -3.63 -6.93
CA ASP A 93 21.57 -3.62 -8.39
C ASP A 93 20.32 -4.34 -8.91
N ASN A 94 20.02 -5.52 -8.37
CA ASN A 94 18.92 -6.39 -8.83
C ASN A 94 17.67 -6.28 -7.99
N LYS A 95 17.77 -5.61 -6.82
CA LYS A 95 16.67 -5.43 -5.85
C LYS A 95 15.93 -6.72 -5.45
N PRO A 96 16.64 -7.84 -5.23
CA PRO A 96 16.02 -8.96 -4.55
C PRO A 96 15.74 -8.51 -3.11
N ASN A 97 14.53 -8.80 -2.64
CA ASN A 97 14.11 -8.35 -1.30
C ASN A 97 14.83 -9.09 -0.17
N LEU A 98 15.40 -10.27 -0.48
CA LEU A 98 16.06 -11.14 0.49
C LEU A 98 17.09 -12.03 -0.20
N VAL A 99 18.29 -12.09 0.37
CA VAL A 99 19.37 -13.01 0.00
C VAL A 99 19.74 -13.85 1.21
N LEU A 100 19.71 -15.17 1.03
CA LEU A 100 20.18 -16.14 2.04
C LEU A 100 21.60 -16.56 1.69
N ILE A 101 22.54 -16.43 2.65
CA ILE A 101 23.93 -16.84 2.49
C ILE A 101 24.18 -18.10 3.29
N ILE A 102 24.65 -19.17 2.62
CA ILE A 102 25.13 -20.40 3.23
C ILE A 102 26.65 -20.24 3.42
N PRO A 103 27.17 -20.19 4.65
CA PRO A 103 28.58 -19.96 4.90
C PRO A 103 29.43 -21.18 4.58
N LYS A 104 30.72 -20.98 4.35
CA LYS A 104 31.73 -22.05 4.30
C LYS A 104 31.75 -22.84 5.59
N GLY A 105 31.94 -24.19 5.49
CA GLY A 105 31.94 -25.09 6.62
C GLY A 105 30.54 -25.60 7.03
N TYR A 106 29.52 -25.34 6.22
CA TYR A 106 28.16 -25.86 6.46
C TYR A 106 28.16 -27.40 6.54
N GLU A 107 28.77 -28.10 5.58
CA GLU A 107 28.86 -29.56 5.56
C GLU A 107 29.61 -30.14 6.77
N GLY A 108 30.73 -29.50 7.14
CA GLY A 108 31.49 -29.93 8.31
C GLY A 108 30.66 -29.89 9.60
N SER A 109 29.88 -28.83 9.78
CA SER A 109 28.96 -28.69 10.93
C SER A 109 27.80 -29.65 10.83
N PHE A 110 27.26 -29.90 9.62
CA PHE A 110 26.19 -30.88 9.39
C PHE A 110 26.62 -32.30 9.72
N LEU A 111 27.82 -32.71 9.26
CA LEU A 111 28.36 -34.07 9.57
C LEU A 111 28.68 -34.24 11.03
N ARG A 112 29.24 -33.23 11.71
CA ARG A 112 29.44 -33.26 13.17
C ARG A 112 28.12 -33.51 13.90
N ARG A 113 27.06 -32.86 13.46
CA ARG A 113 25.72 -32.97 14.06
C ARG A 113 25.10 -34.34 13.81
N THR A 114 25.15 -34.85 12.57
CA THR A 114 24.45 -36.07 12.15
C THR A 114 25.25 -37.32 12.36
N ALA A 115 26.54 -37.36 12.02
CA ALA A 115 27.40 -38.51 12.11
C ALA A 115 28.08 -38.68 13.48
N LEU A 116 28.60 -37.57 14.05
CA LEU A 116 29.30 -37.62 15.33
C LEU A 116 28.38 -37.35 16.55
N GLY A 117 27.13 -36.92 16.29
CA GLY A 117 26.15 -36.69 17.36
C GLY A 117 26.44 -35.49 18.25
N ASP A 118 27.34 -34.57 17.84
CA ASP A 118 27.71 -33.38 18.62
C ASP A 118 26.51 -32.45 18.82
N PRO A 119 26.01 -32.29 20.06
CA PRO A 119 24.86 -31.46 20.34
C PRO A 119 25.14 -29.96 20.16
N ASN A 120 26.40 -29.53 20.18
CA ASN A 120 26.80 -28.15 20.08
C ASN A 120 27.11 -27.71 18.63
N ALA A 121 27.21 -28.65 17.69
CA ALA A 121 27.40 -28.30 16.29
C ALA A 121 26.21 -27.49 15.77
N SER A 122 26.44 -26.28 15.34
CA SER A 122 25.44 -25.37 14.76
C SER A 122 26.05 -24.55 13.64
N VAL A 123 25.22 -24.08 12.74
CA VAL A 123 25.60 -23.18 11.65
C VAL A 123 24.68 -21.96 11.66
N THR A 124 25.25 -20.81 11.39
CA THR A 124 24.48 -19.55 11.27
C THR A 124 24.34 -19.22 9.79
N LEU A 125 23.12 -19.23 9.29
CA LEU A 125 22.78 -18.77 7.95
C LEU A 125 22.47 -17.26 8.01
N THR A 126 23.12 -16.48 7.15
CA THR A 126 22.94 -15.02 7.14
C THR A 126 21.87 -14.65 6.13
N CYS A 127 20.85 -13.93 6.58
CA CYS A 127 19.82 -13.34 5.73
C CYS A 127 20.13 -11.85 5.52
N LEU A 128 20.58 -11.48 4.33
CA LEU A 128 20.68 -10.08 3.92
C LEU A 128 19.36 -9.64 3.32
N CYS A 129 18.81 -8.54 3.79
CA CYS A 129 17.52 -8.05 3.36
C CYS A 129 17.51 -6.55 3.10
N ASP A 130 16.75 -6.13 2.09
CA ASP A 130 16.37 -4.74 1.89
C ASP A 130 15.05 -4.48 2.65
N PRO A 131 15.08 -3.78 3.78
CA PRO A 131 13.88 -3.56 4.59
C PRO A 131 12.93 -2.52 4.00
N SER A 132 13.29 -1.87 2.89
CA SER A 132 12.35 -1.02 2.13
C SER A 132 11.24 -1.84 1.46
N SER A 133 11.43 -3.16 1.33
CA SER A 133 10.41 -4.08 0.85
C SER A 133 9.51 -4.56 1.99
N SER A 134 8.22 -4.29 1.87
CA SER A 134 7.18 -4.71 2.82
C SER A 134 7.05 -6.24 2.99
N MET A 135 7.60 -7.01 2.05
CA MET A 135 7.52 -8.48 2.04
C MET A 135 8.68 -9.17 2.77
N VAL A 136 9.71 -8.44 3.16
CA VAL A 136 10.90 -9.03 3.79
C VAL A 136 10.55 -9.73 5.11
N SER A 137 9.74 -9.11 5.95
CA SER A 137 9.33 -9.69 7.24
C SER A 137 8.54 -10.99 7.05
N VAL A 138 7.68 -11.05 6.01
CA VAL A 138 6.91 -12.26 5.68
C VAL A 138 7.82 -13.37 5.16
N LYS A 139 8.79 -13.02 4.29
CA LYS A 139 9.78 -13.98 3.77
C LYS A 139 10.68 -14.54 4.87
N ILE A 140 11.15 -13.70 5.80
CA ILE A 140 11.97 -14.13 6.95
C ILE A 140 11.16 -15.06 7.87
N GLN A 141 9.90 -14.74 8.13
CA GLN A 141 9.02 -15.57 8.95
C GLN A 141 8.77 -16.94 8.29
N ALA A 142 8.56 -16.98 6.98
CA ALA A 142 8.44 -18.20 6.22
C ALA A 142 9.76 -19.03 6.26
N LEU A 143 10.93 -18.39 6.10
CA LEU A 143 12.24 -19.04 6.24
C LEU A 143 12.44 -19.63 7.63
N ASN A 144 12.13 -18.88 8.67
CA ASN A 144 12.25 -19.35 10.04
C ASN A 144 11.33 -20.56 10.32
N SER A 145 10.16 -20.63 9.69
CA SER A 145 9.27 -21.82 9.79
C SER A 145 9.89 -23.06 9.13
N VAL A 146 10.58 -22.91 7.99
CA VAL A 146 11.29 -24.01 7.32
C VAL A 146 12.48 -24.46 8.16
N PHE A 147 13.27 -23.54 8.71
CA PHE A 147 14.39 -23.85 9.60
C PHE A 147 13.93 -24.55 10.88
N ALA A 148 12.79 -24.13 11.46
CA ALA A 148 12.19 -24.82 12.60
C ALA A 148 11.81 -26.28 12.25
N GLY A 149 11.24 -26.51 11.05
CA GLY A 149 10.94 -27.87 10.56
C GLY A 149 12.18 -28.74 10.37
N ILE A 150 13.28 -28.17 9.85
CA ILE A 150 14.57 -28.88 9.72
C ILE A 150 15.14 -29.19 11.10
N ASN A 151 15.14 -28.23 12.02
CA ASN A 151 15.62 -28.41 13.38
C ASN A 151 14.80 -29.45 14.16
N GLN A 152 13.48 -29.49 13.96
CA GLN A 152 12.59 -30.46 14.59
C GLN A 152 12.86 -31.91 14.13
N LYS A 153 13.19 -32.11 12.85
CA LYS A 153 13.60 -33.42 12.32
C LYS A 153 14.92 -33.91 12.91
N MET A 154 15.75 -32.97 13.41
CA MET A 154 17.00 -33.28 14.14
C MET A 154 16.80 -33.40 15.66
N SER A 155 15.65 -33.89 16.12
CA SER A 155 15.05 -33.77 17.45
C SER A 155 15.92 -34.12 18.66
N GLY A 156 15.62 -33.44 19.78
CA GLY A 156 16.25 -33.69 21.10
C GLY A 156 17.51 -32.86 21.41
N LYS A 157 17.94 -31.97 20.50
CA LYS A 157 19.19 -31.20 20.59
C LYS A 157 18.95 -29.71 20.32
N PRO A 158 19.84 -28.79 20.75
CA PRO A 158 19.76 -27.40 20.40
C PRO A 158 19.65 -27.18 18.89
N PRO A 159 19.04 -26.07 18.38
CA PRO A 159 18.82 -25.88 16.96
C PRO A 159 20.13 -25.88 16.16
N PHE A 160 20.20 -26.72 15.13
CA PHE A 160 21.35 -26.82 14.23
C PHE A 160 21.49 -25.57 13.36
N ILE A 161 20.38 -25.11 12.77
CA ILE A 161 20.35 -23.90 11.92
C ILE A 161 19.93 -22.73 12.79
N ARG A 162 20.79 -21.74 12.92
CA ARG A 162 20.48 -20.42 13.49
C ARG A 162 20.43 -19.42 12.35
N SER A 163 19.36 -18.62 12.27
CA SER A 163 19.28 -17.50 11.32
C SER A 163 19.78 -16.24 12.01
N ALA A 164 20.78 -15.58 11.41
CA ALA A 164 21.13 -14.21 11.78
C ALA A 164 20.50 -13.25 10.76
N GLU A 165 19.58 -12.44 11.23
CA GLU A 165 18.97 -11.40 10.41
C GLU A 165 19.89 -10.17 10.46
N THR A 166 20.53 -9.87 9.32
CA THR A 166 21.26 -8.62 9.16
C THR A 166 20.43 -7.71 8.27
N SER A 167 19.68 -6.81 8.89
CA SER A 167 18.94 -5.77 8.19
C SER A 167 19.89 -4.62 7.87
N ILE A 168 19.85 -4.16 6.62
CA ILE A 168 20.58 -2.95 6.21
C ILE A 168 19.95 -1.70 6.85
N LEU A 169 18.71 -1.81 7.36
CA LEU A 169 18.01 -0.79 8.15
C LEU A 169 17.41 -1.38 9.44
N ALA A 170 17.27 -0.54 10.45
CA ALA A 170 17.11 -0.93 11.85
C ALA A 170 15.72 -1.46 12.31
N ARG A 171 14.73 -1.73 11.41
CA ARG A 171 13.36 -2.09 11.85
C ARG A 171 12.71 -3.17 11.01
N LYS A 172 12.08 -4.16 11.68
CA LYS A 172 11.17 -5.15 11.06
C LYS A 172 9.80 -4.52 10.84
N TYR A 173 9.25 -4.68 9.63
CA TYR A 173 7.92 -4.21 9.27
C TYR A 173 6.94 -5.37 9.20
N ARG A 174 5.72 -5.17 9.74
CA ARG A 174 4.62 -6.14 9.62
C ARG A 174 3.83 -5.85 8.34
N PHE A 175 3.21 -6.89 7.75
CA PHE A 175 2.36 -6.73 6.57
C PHE A 175 1.26 -5.68 6.77
N ILE A 176 0.67 -5.62 7.96
CA ILE A 176 -0.35 -4.64 8.31
C ILE A 176 0.17 -3.18 8.22
N GLU A 177 1.45 -2.93 8.51
CA GLU A 177 2.07 -1.60 8.38
C GLU A 177 2.17 -1.17 6.91
N PHE A 178 2.34 -2.13 5.99
CA PHE A 178 2.28 -1.89 4.55
C PHE A 178 0.85 -1.62 4.07
N PHE A 179 -0.12 -2.34 4.64
CA PHE A 179 -1.50 -2.36 4.18
C PHE A 179 -2.26 -1.07 4.54
N ILE A 180 -2.05 -0.54 5.76
CA ILE A 180 -2.78 0.64 6.26
C ILE A 180 -2.62 1.86 5.35
N PRO A 181 -1.41 2.31 4.95
CA PRO A 181 -1.26 3.43 4.01
C PRO A 181 -1.97 3.22 2.68
N GLY A 182 -1.97 1.96 2.16
CA GLY A 182 -2.69 1.60 0.96
C GLY A 182 -4.20 1.76 1.07
N ILE A 183 -4.79 1.34 2.20
CA ILE A 183 -6.22 1.50 2.46
C ILE A 183 -6.58 2.98 2.67
N ILE A 184 -5.72 3.75 3.32
CA ILE A 184 -5.91 5.20 3.48
C ILE A 184 -6.00 5.87 2.10
N ALA A 185 -5.01 5.66 1.23
CA ALA A 185 -4.99 6.24 -0.11
C ALA A 185 -6.22 5.81 -0.93
N MET A 186 -6.54 4.52 -0.95
CA MET A 186 -7.72 4.00 -1.64
C MET A 186 -9.02 4.61 -1.11
N SER A 187 -9.14 4.78 0.20
CA SER A 187 -10.35 5.34 0.82
C SER A 187 -10.52 6.81 0.49
N VAL A 188 -9.43 7.60 0.50
CA VAL A 188 -9.45 9.02 0.12
C VAL A 188 -9.76 9.17 -1.37
N MET A 189 -9.16 8.34 -2.23
CA MET A 189 -9.50 8.27 -3.65
C MET A 189 -10.99 8.01 -3.88
N THR A 190 -11.51 6.95 -3.26
CA THR A 190 -12.91 6.54 -3.41
C THR A 190 -13.86 7.63 -2.92
N LEU A 191 -13.60 8.17 -1.75
CA LEU A 191 -14.36 9.28 -1.17
C LEU A 191 -14.39 10.49 -2.10
N SER A 192 -13.23 10.92 -2.60
CA SER A 192 -13.09 12.13 -3.43
C SER A 192 -13.72 11.95 -4.79
N LEU A 193 -13.50 10.80 -5.43
CA LEU A 193 -14.04 10.49 -6.76
C LEU A 193 -15.56 10.36 -6.73
N PHE A 194 -16.09 9.43 -5.92
CA PHE A 194 -17.53 9.19 -5.83
C PHE A 194 -18.28 10.32 -5.15
N GLY A 195 -17.68 10.96 -4.15
CA GLY A 195 -18.26 12.14 -3.51
C GLY A 195 -18.50 13.28 -4.52
N THR A 196 -17.51 13.54 -5.39
CA THR A 196 -17.64 14.55 -6.45
C THR A 196 -18.65 14.12 -7.52
N VAL A 197 -18.58 12.88 -7.98
CA VAL A 197 -19.49 12.35 -9.01
C VAL A 197 -20.94 12.38 -8.52
N ASN A 198 -21.22 11.83 -7.35
CA ASN A 198 -22.58 11.75 -6.82
C ASN A 198 -23.17 13.13 -6.54
N VAL A 199 -22.41 14.02 -5.88
CA VAL A 199 -22.90 15.37 -5.57
C VAL A 199 -23.21 16.14 -6.85
N ASN A 200 -22.30 16.16 -7.82
CA ASN A 200 -22.50 16.93 -9.04
C ASN A 200 -23.67 16.40 -9.89
N THR A 201 -23.80 15.07 -10.01
CA THR A 201 -24.88 14.46 -10.80
C THR A 201 -26.25 14.60 -10.12
N GLU A 202 -26.32 14.39 -8.80
CA GLU A 202 -27.55 14.56 -8.04
C GLU A 202 -28.08 15.99 -8.10
N LEU A 203 -27.20 16.97 -7.90
CA LEU A 203 -27.56 18.38 -7.95
C LEU A 203 -27.97 18.83 -9.34
N ARG A 204 -27.36 18.27 -10.40
CA ARG A 204 -27.78 18.51 -11.77
C ARG A 204 -29.19 17.93 -12.02
N GLN A 205 -29.43 16.67 -11.65
CA GLN A 205 -30.74 16.02 -11.81
C GLN A 205 -31.87 16.72 -11.06
N LYS A 206 -31.60 17.19 -9.84
CA LYS A 206 -32.57 17.94 -9.03
C LYS A 206 -32.74 19.40 -9.46
N GLY A 207 -32.02 19.86 -10.50
CA GLY A 207 -32.07 21.24 -10.99
C GLY A 207 -31.53 22.28 -9.97
N VAL A 208 -30.79 21.80 -8.94
CA VAL A 208 -30.24 22.66 -7.90
C VAL A 208 -29.15 23.56 -8.47
N ILE A 209 -28.33 23.06 -9.40
CA ILE A 209 -27.30 23.85 -10.08
C ILE A 209 -27.91 25.07 -10.77
N ARG A 210 -29.07 24.91 -11.43
CA ARG A 210 -29.79 25.99 -12.08
C ARG A 210 -30.34 27.03 -11.08
N LYS A 211 -30.74 26.59 -9.90
CA LYS A 211 -31.12 27.49 -8.81
C LYS A 211 -29.91 28.21 -8.18
N LEU A 212 -28.78 27.51 -8.08
CA LEU A 212 -27.54 28.10 -7.57
C LEU A 212 -27.00 29.18 -8.49
N SER A 213 -27.19 29.08 -9.82
CA SER A 213 -26.76 30.11 -10.79
C SER A 213 -27.54 31.43 -10.64
N THR A 214 -28.70 31.41 -9.99
CA THR A 214 -29.46 32.65 -9.65
C THR A 214 -29.09 33.26 -8.30
N THR A 215 -28.15 32.63 -7.58
CA THR A 215 -27.62 33.15 -6.31
C THR A 215 -26.23 33.76 -6.50
N PRO A 216 -25.74 34.60 -5.58
CA PRO A 216 -24.42 35.23 -5.70
C PRO A 216 -23.25 34.25 -5.43
N ILE A 217 -23.49 32.94 -5.53
CA ILE A 217 -22.46 31.89 -5.37
C ILE A 217 -21.62 31.79 -6.64
N THR A 218 -20.30 31.93 -6.51
CA THR A 218 -19.38 31.74 -7.64
C THR A 218 -19.03 30.28 -7.83
N ARG A 219 -18.60 29.88 -9.04
CA ARG A 219 -18.09 28.53 -9.32
C ARG A 219 -16.94 28.14 -8.39
N THR A 220 -16.04 29.08 -8.15
CA THR A 220 -14.90 28.91 -7.24
C THR A 220 -15.32 28.66 -5.80
N ASP A 221 -16.34 29.37 -5.30
CA ASP A 221 -16.84 29.15 -3.95
C ASP A 221 -17.46 27.76 -3.80
N TRP A 222 -18.17 27.28 -4.83
CA TRP A 222 -18.75 25.94 -4.89
C TRP A 222 -17.68 24.84 -4.89
N ILE A 223 -16.72 24.93 -5.82
CA ILE A 223 -15.64 23.93 -5.95
C ILE A 223 -14.81 23.88 -4.67
N LEU A 224 -14.45 25.03 -4.11
CA LEU A 224 -13.69 25.11 -2.88
C LEU A 224 -14.44 24.50 -1.69
N SER A 225 -15.75 24.77 -1.57
CA SER A 225 -16.57 24.15 -0.52
C SER A 225 -16.57 22.63 -0.63
N ASN A 226 -16.68 22.09 -1.85
CA ASN A 226 -16.68 20.65 -2.09
C ASN A 226 -15.32 20.03 -1.75
N ILE A 227 -14.22 20.67 -2.13
CA ILE A 227 -12.87 20.21 -1.80
C ILE A 227 -12.65 20.21 -0.28
N LEU A 228 -13.01 21.28 0.41
CA LEU A 228 -12.89 21.37 1.86
C LEU A 228 -13.73 20.31 2.57
N TYR A 229 -14.93 20.05 2.06
CA TYR A 229 -15.78 18.98 2.56
C TYR A 229 -15.13 17.60 2.38
N GLN A 230 -14.64 17.28 1.17
CA GLN A 230 -13.96 16.02 0.89
C GLN A 230 -12.69 15.87 1.74
N PHE A 231 -11.91 16.92 1.86
CA PHE A 231 -10.72 16.93 2.72
C PHE A 231 -11.06 16.67 4.19
N LEU A 232 -12.11 17.30 4.71
CA LEU A 232 -12.56 17.09 6.09
C LEU A 232 -12.98 15.65 6.34
N LEU A 233 -13.74 15.05 5.41
CA LEU A 233 -14.12 13.63 5.49
C LEU A 233 -12.92 12.70 5.34
N ALA A 234 -11.96 13.03 4.47
CA ALA A 234 -10.73 12.25 4.30
C ALA A 234 -9.89 12.25 5.58
N VAL A 235 -9.75 13.40 6.24
CA VAL A 235 -9.05 13.52 7.53
C VAL A 235 -9.78 12.72 8.61
N LEU A 236 -11.12 12.84 8.69
CA LEU A 236 -11.93 12.11 9.64
C LEU A 236 -11.81 10.59 9.46
N SER A 237 -11.94 10.12 8.23
CA SER A 237 -11.81 8.69 7.88
C SER A 237 -10.40 8.17 8.16
N THR A 238 -9.36 8.91 7.75
CA THR A 238 -7.97 8.55 8.01
C THR A 238 -7.68 8.47 9.51
N THR A 239 -8.15 9.45 10.29
CA THR A 239 -7.99 9.43 11.75
C THR A 239 -8.68 8.22 12.37
N ALA A 240 -9.88 7.90 11.95
CA ALA A 240 -10.60 6.71 12.43
C ALA A 240 -9.85 5.41 12.10
N MET A 241 -9.33 5.29 10.86
CA MET A 241 -8.52 4.14 10.43
C MET A 241 -7.25 3.99 11.26
N LEU A 242 -6.52 5.09 11.49
CA LEU A 242 -5.30 5.08 12.30
C LEU A 242 -5.57 4.72 13.76
N LEU A 243 -6.64 5.24 14.35
CA LEU A 243 -7.05 4.92 15.72
C LEU A 243 -7.39 3.43 15.87
N VAL A 244 -8.19 2.87 14.95
CA VAL A 244 -8.54 1.44 14.97
C VAL A 244 -7.29 0.58 14.73
N SER A 245 -6.42 0.96 13.80
CA SER A 245 -5.17 0.24 13.53
C SER A 245 -4.27 0.20 14.76
N TYR A 246 -4.19 1.29 15.50
CA TYR A 246 -3.45 1.34 16.76
C TYR A 246 -4.12 0.49 17.85
N ALA A 247 -5.44 0.62 18.02
CA ALA A 247 -6.18 -0.07 19.08
C ALA A 247 -6.20 -1.59 18.90
N VAL A 248 -6.42 -2.08 17.66
CA VAL A 248 -6.59 -3.52 17.37
C VAL A 248 -5.24 -4.20 17.13
N PHE A 249 -4.38 -3.60 16.31
CA PHE A 249 -3.13 -4.23 15.87
C PHE A 249 -1.88 -3.70 16.55
N ARG A 250 -2.01 -2.65 17.40
CA ARG A 250 -0.90 -1.94 18.06
C ARG A 250 0.19 -1.53 17.07
N VAL A 251 -0.23 -1.06 15.89
CA VAL A 251 0.67 -0.58 14.85
C VAL A 251 1.08 0.85 15.15
N SER A 252 2.37 1.09 15.24
CA SER A 252 2.93 2.43 15.41
C SER A 252 3.42 2.99 14.07
N LEU A 253 2.51 3.52 13.27
CA LEU A 253 2.88 4.28 12.07
C LEU A 253 3.38 5.68 12.47
N ARG A 254 4.36 6.18 11.74
CA ARG A 254 4.86 7.55 11.96
C ARG A 254 3.94 8.56 11.29
N ILE A 255 3.18 9.27 12.11
CA ILE A 255 2.35 10.39 11.64
C ILE A 255 3.26 11.61 11.52
N ASN A 256 3.53 12.05 10.31
CA ASN A 256 4.37 13.20 9.99
C ASN A 256 3.65 14.17 9.04
N ALA A 257 4.29 15.29 8.70
CA ALA A 257 3.71 16.32 7.84
C ALA A 257 3.38 15.82 6.42
N TRP A 258 3.92 14.70 5.97
CA TRP A 258 3.62 14.12 4.66
C TRP A 258 2.22 13.54 4.57
N LEU A 259 1.67 13.02 5.67
CA LEU A 259 0.31 12.47 5.67
C LEU A 259 -0.74 13.49 5.19
N PRO A 260 -0.87 14.68 5.77
CA PRO A 260 -1.82 15.69 5.26
C PRO A 260 -1.47 16.15 3.83
N VAL A 261 -0.19 16.21 3.45
CA VAL A 261 0.21 16.57 2.08
C VAL A 261 -0.34 15.55 1.08
N PHE A 262 -0.14 14.25 1.30
CA PHE A 262 -0.66 13.22 0.41
C PHE A 262 -2.19 13.16 0.41
N ILE A 263 -2.86 13.37 1.55
CA ILE A 263 -4.33 13.46 1.59
C ILE A 263 -4.83 14.62 0.73
N VAL A 264 -4.20 15.80 0.81
CA VAL A 264 -4.56 16.96 -0.01
C VAL A 264 -4.37 16.65 -1.49
N LEU A 265 -3.20 16.11 -1.88
CA LEU A 265 -2.89 15.80 -3.27
C LEU A 265 -3.84 14.73 -3.84
N ASP A 266 -4.18 13.72 -3.04
CA ASP A 266 -5.13 12.67 -3.39
C ASP A 266 -6.53 13.24 -3.61
N VAL A 267 -7.02 14.08 -2.69
CA VAL A 267 -8.31 14.78 -2.85
C VAL A 267 -8.33 15.62 -4.13
N PHE A 268 -7.31 16.44 -4.39
CA PHE A 268 -7.26 17.27 -5.60
C PHE A 268 -7.23 16.43 -6.88
N ALA A 269 -6.43 15.37 -6.93
CA ALA A 269 -6.36 14.48 -8.08
C ALA A 269 -7.71 13.85 -8.41
N PHE A 270 -8.37 13.27 -7.41
CA PHE A 270 -9.60 12.49 -7.65
C PHE A 270 -10.88 13.33 -7.66
N VAL A 271 -10.91 14.49 -7.03
CA VAL A 271 -11.93 15.50 -7.27
C VAL A 271 -11.85 16.00 -8.72
N GLY A 272 -10.63 16.26 -9.22
CA GLY A 272 -10.41 16.67 -10.61
C GLY A 272 -10.91 15.62 -11.61
N ILE A 273 -10.57 14.33 -11.41
CA ILE A 273 -11.08 13.24 -12.24
C ILE A 273 -12.62 13.18 -12.15
N GLY A 274 -13.19 13.28 -10.95
CA GLY A 274 -14.64 13.27 -10.74
C GLY A 274 -15.35 14.41 -11.48
N MET A 275 -14.79 15.61 -11.48
CA MET A 275 -15.33 16.75 -12.26
C MET A 275 -15.30 16.48 -13.78
N ILE A 276 -14.21 15.90 -14.28
CA ILE A 276 -14.10 15.54 -15.70
C ILE A 276 -15.16 14.48 -16.06
N LEU A 277 -15.32 13.45 -15.25
CA LEU A 277 -16.30 12.39 -15.51
C LEU A 277 -17.72 12.90 -15.53
N THR A 278 -18.08 13.79 -14.61
CA THR A 278 -19.43 14.37 -14.55
C THR A 278 -19.77 15.27 -15.73
N ARG A 279 -18.76 15.77 -16.44
CA ARG A 279 -18.97 16.54 -17.68
C ARG A 279 -19.51 15.67 -18.82
N PHE A 280 -18.96 14.48 -18.96
CA PHE A 280 -19.29 13.56 -20.06
C PHE A 280 -20.52 12.69 -19.77
N ALA A 281 -20.85 12.49 -18.51
CA ALA A 281 -22.00 11.66 -18.13
C ALA A 281 -23.28 12.51 -17.99
N LYS A 282 -24.30 12.17 -18.77
CA LYS A 282 -25.62 12.82 -18.72
C LYS A 282 -26.45 12.35 -17.53
N GLU A 283 -26.27 11.09 -17.10
CA GLU A 283 -27.04 10.44 -16.05
C GLU A 283 -26.13 10.04 -14.87
N ALA A 284 -26.67 10.08 -13.64
CA ALA A 284 -25.94 9.68 -12.43
C ALA A 284 -25.41 8.23 -12.53
N GLN A 285 -26.19 7.33 -13.11
CA GLN A 285 -25.81 5.93 -13.25
C GLN A 285 -24.61 5.76 -14.20
N SER A 286 -24.60 6.48 -15.33
CA SER A 286 -23.49 6.48 -16.28
C SER A 286 -22.21 7.08 -15.65
N ALA A 287 -22.35 8.15 -14.85
CA ALA A 287 -21.22 8.75 -14.13
C ALA A 287 -20.64 7.80 -13.08
N ALA A 288 -21.51 7.13 -12.32
CA ALA A 288 -21.08 6.16 -11.31
C ALA A 288 -20.43 4.92 -11.98
N ALA A 289 -20.95 4.45 -13.11
CA ALA A 289 -20.34 3.35 -13.87
C ALA A 289 -18.94 3.71 -14.38
N ALA A 290 -18.75 4.94 -14.91
CA ALA A 290 -17.44 5.43 -15.33
C ALA A 290 -16.47 5.58 -14.15
N ALA A 291 -16.94 6.08 -13.00
CA ALA A 291 -16.15 6.16 -11.78
C ALA A 291 -15.70 4.77 -11.29
N ASN A 292 -16.61 3.77 -11.34
CA ASN A 292 -16.27 2.38 -11.01
C ASN A 292 -15.24 1.80 -11.98
N ALA A 293 -15.41 2.02 -13.30
CA ALA A 293 -14.49 1.52 -14.32
C ALA A 293 -13.05 2.04 -14.14
N ILE A 294 -12.88 3.21 -13.54
CA ILE A 294 -11.56 3.80 -13.22
C ILE A 294 -11.07 3.34 -11.84
N SER A 295 -11.93 3.38 -10.82
CA SER A 295 -11.51 3.12 -9.45
C SER A 295 -11.17 1.66 -9.19
N PHE A 296 -11.93 0.69 -9.74
CA PHE A 296 -11.66 -0.73 -9.51
C PHE A 296 -10.27 -1.18 -9.99
N PRO A 297 -9.85 -0.91 -11.23
CA PRO A 297 -8.48 -1.21 -11.63
C PRO A 297 -7.43 -0.51 -10.77
N MET A 298 -7.65 0.75 -10.41
CA MET A 298 -6.72 1.48 -9.54
C MET A 298 -6.60 0.84 -8.17
N MET A 299 -7.70 0.44 -7.54
CA MET A 299 -7.67 -0.19 -6.21
C MET A 299 -6.80 -1.45 -6.18
N PHE A 300 -6.89 -2.30 -7.21
CA PHE A 300 -6.18 -3.57 -7.25
C PHE A 300 -4.76 -3.47 -7.82
N LEU A 301 -4.57 -2.66 -8.87
CA LEU A 301 -3.28 -2.58 -9.56
C LEU A 301 -2.31 -1.58 -8.95
N SER A 302 -2.76 -0.57 -8.22
CA SER A 302 -1.87 0.46 -7.65
C SER A 302 -1.07 0.02 -6.42
N GLY A 303 -1.20 -1.23 -6.01
CA GLY A 303 -0.50 -1.73 -4.83
C GLY A 303 -1.20 -1.43 -3.50
N SER A 304 -2.48 -1.01 -3.49
CA SER A 304 -3.21 -0.72 -2.25
C SER A 304 -3.41 -1.97 -1.39
N PHE A 305 -3.78 -3.09 -2.02
CA PHE A 305 -4.06 -4.36 -1.35
C PHE A 305 -2.86 -5.29 -1.32
N PHE A 306 -2.12 -5.37 -2.42
CA PHE A 306 -1.01 -6.30 -2.59
C PHE A 306 0.24 -5.56 -3.04
N PRO A 307 1.42 -5.95 -2.53
CA PRO A 307 2.68 -5.42 -3.01
C PRO A 307 2.87 -5.65 -4.51
N LEU A 308 3.47 -4.68 -5.21
CA LEU A 308 3.73 -4.79 -6.64
C LEU A 308 4.64 -5.97 -6.99
N GLU A 309 5.50 -6.38 -6.06
CA GLU A 309 6.43 -7.49 -6.23
C GLU A 309 5.71 -8.83 -6.47
N MET A 310 4.48 -8.96 -5.98
CA MET A 310 3.63 -10.13 -6.20
C MET A 310 2.93 -10.13 -7.57
N MET A 311 2.96 -9.01 -8.29
CA MET A 311 2.28 -8.87 -9.57
C MET A 311 3.18 -9.32 -10.73
N PRO A 312 2.61 -9.91 -11.82
CA PRO A 312 3.33 -10.13 -13.07
C PRO A 312 3.94 -8.85 -13.64
N GLY A 313 5.04 -8.97 -14.39
CA GLY A 313 5.81 -7.82 -14.87
C GLY A 313 4.99 -6.78 -15.64
N PHE A 314 4.07 -7.21 -16.50
CA PHE A 314 3.20 -6.30 -17.25
C PHE A 314 2.26 -5.49 -16.33
N MET A 315 1.71 -6.10 -15.27
CA MET A 315 0.87 -5.40 -14.29
C MET A 315 1.64 -4.36 -13.50
N ARG A 316 2.91 -4.62 -13.18
CA ARG A 316 3.79 -3.63 -12.52
C ARG A 316 4.00 -2.39 -13.38
N THR A 317 4.11 -2.58 -14.70
CA THR A 317 4.24 -1.45 -15.63
C THR A 317 2.96 -0.62 -15.66
N VAL A 318 1.80 -1.26 -15.74
CA VAL A 318 0.50 -0.59 -15.67
C VAL A 318 0.33 0.13 -14.32
N ALA A 319 0.65 -0.53 -13.21
CA ALA A 319 0.55 0.07 -11.87
C ALA A 319 1.27 1.41 -11.77
N ARG A 320 2.48 1.52 -12.33
CA ARG A 320 3.29 2.74 -12.33
C ARG A 320 2.72 3.89 -13.17
N THR A 321 1.73 3.64 -14.00
CA THR A 321 1.01 4.71 -14.74
C THR A 321 -0.16 5.26 -13.94
N LEU A 322 -0.59 4.56 -12.88
CA LEU A 322 -1.76 4.94 -12.09
C LEU A 322 -1.40 5.99 -11.04
N PRO A 323 -2.19 7.06 -10.90
CA PRO A 323 -1.92 8.12 -9.91
C PRO A 323 -1.95 7.61 -8.46
N LEU A 324 -2.84 6.68 -8.14
CA LEU A 324 -2.97 6.09 -6.81
C LEU A 324 -1.70 5.34 -6.37
N TYR A 325 -0.91 4.80 -7.30
CA TYR A 325 0.37 4.18 -7.02
C TYR A 325 1.33 5.16 -6.30
N TYR A 326 1.42 6.39 -6.80
CA TYR A 326 2.31 7.40 -6.23
C TYR A 326 1.85 7.87 -4.84
N VAL A 327 0.55 7.91 -4.59
CA VAL A 327 -0.01 8.19 -3.26
C VAL A 327 0.33 7.05 -2.29
N ASN A 328 0.11 5.80 -2.71
CA ASN A 328 0.43 4.61 -1.91
C ASN A 328 1.89 4.55 -1.50
N GLU A 329 2.79 4.64 -2.48
CA GLU A 329 4.23 4.56 -2.23
C GLU A 329 4.76 5.78 -1.46
N GLY A 330 4.20 6.95 -1.69
CA GLY A 330 4.55 8.16 -0.94
C GLY A 330 4.13 8.08 0.53
N LEU A 331 2.93 7.60 0.82
CA LEU A 331 2.47 7.36 2.19
C LEU A 331 3.32 6.28 2.87
N ARG A 332 3.66 5.19 2.17
CA ARG A 332 4.54 4.15 2.72
C ARG A 332 5.94 4.68 3.00
N ALA A 333 6.53 5.39 2.04
CA ALA A 333 7.85 6.00 2.21
C ALA A 333 7.89 6.87 3.47
N SER A 334 6.87 7.68 3.70
CA SER A 334 6.83 8.60 4.82
C SER A 334 6.44 7.96 6.15
N MET A 335 5.37 7.15 6.17
CA MET A 335 4.78 6.63 7.42
C MET A 335 5.46 5.36 7.91
N VAL A 336 5.96 4.53 6.98
CA VAL A 336 6.54 3.22 7.30
C VAL A 336 8.07 3.31 7.29
N PHE A 337 8.65 3.76 6.17
CA PHE A 337 10.10 3.73 5.97
C PHE A 337 10.83 4.98 6.48
N ASN A 338 10.11 6.06 6.76
CA ASN A 338 10.68 7.35 7.15
C ASN A 338 11.65 7.93 6.12
N ASP A 339 11.41 7.63 4.84
CA ASP A 339 12.18 8.13 3.70
C ASP A 339 11.52 9.37 3.13
N HIS A 340 11.99 10.53 3.60
CA HIS A 340 11.45 11.83 3.20
C HIS A 340 11.81 12.20 1.76
N MET A 341 12.95 11.70 1.22
CA MET A 341 13.36 11.97 -0.16
C MET A 341 12.44 11.26 -1.16
N THR A 342 12.15 9.99 -0.93
CA THR A 342 11.21 9.24 -1.74
C THR A 342 9.79 9.80 -1.62
N ALA A 343 9.37 10.20 -0.41
CA ALA A 343 8.10 10.89 -0.20
C ALA A 343 8.00 12.21 -0.98
N LEU A 344 9.05 13.04 -0.95
CA LEU A 344 9.13 14.28 -1.73
C LEU A 344 9.02 14.01 -3.24
N ARG A 345 9.76 13.02 -3.75
CA ARG A 345 9.70 12.65 -5.18
C ARG A 345 8.29 12.24 -5.60
N TYR A 346 7.63 11.38 -4.84
CA TYR A 346 6.28 10.92 -5.16
C TYR A 346 5.24 12.02 -4.98
N SER A 347 5.39 12.90 -3.98
CA SER A 347 4.50 14.06 -3.80
C SER A 347 4.61 15.05 -4.98
N ALA A 348 5.80 15.25 -5.55
CA ALA A 348 5.99 16.07 -6.73
C ALA A 348 5.28 15.48 -7.96
N ILE A 349 5.40 14.17 -8.19
CA ILE A 349 4.77 13.51 -9.33
C ILE A 349 3.24 13.60 -9.22
N ILE A 350 2.68 13.20 -8.07
CA ILE A 350 1.23 13.27 -7.88
C ILE A 350 0.73 14.71 -7.82
N GLY A 351 1.55 15.65 -7.34
CA GLY A 351 1.24 17.06 -7.30
C GLY A 351 1.07 17.67 -8.70
N VAL A 352 1.97 17.35 -9.62
CA VAL A 352 1.85 17.77 -11.03
C VAL A 352 0.60 17.14 -11.66
N PHE A 353 0.39 15.85 -11.46
CA PHE A 353 -0.81 15.16 -11.96
C PHE A 353 -2.09 15.80 -11.40
N ALA A 354 -2.16 16.01 -10.09
CA ALA A 354 -3.31 16.63 -9.42
C ALA A 354 -3.59 18.03 -9.95
N ALA A 355 -2.55 18.86 -10.12
CA ALA A 355 -2.70 20.21 -10.68
C ALA A 355 -3.26 20.17 -12.10
N VAL A 356 -2.71 19.34 -12.98
CA VAL A 356 -3.17 19.22 -14.37
C VAL A 356 -4.62 18.76 -14.43
N VAL A 357 -4.95 17.64 -13.74
CA VAL A 357 -6.30 17.05 -13.78
C VAL A 357 -7.31 17.99 -13.12
N PHE A 358 -6.92 18.68 -12.06
CA PHE A 358 -7.79 19.63 -11.37
C PHE A 358 -8.10 20.85 -12.23
N ILE A 359 -7.10 21.44 -12.92
CA ILE A 359 -7.31 22.53 -13.87
C ILE A 359 -8.24 22.09 -15.01
N LEU A 360 -7.99 20.90 -15.59
CA LEU A 360 -8.88 20.34 -16.62
C LEU A 360 -10.30 20.10 -16.07
N GLY A 361 -10.44 19.65 -14.84
CA GLY A 361 -11.72 19.49 -14.16
C GLY A 361 -12.49 20.80 -13.99
N ILE A 362 -11.82 21.87 -13.58
CA ILE A 362 -12.41 23.22 -13.49
C ILE A 362 -12.88 23.69 -14.87
N MET A 363 -12.06 23.53 -15.91
CA MET A 363 -12.40 23.91 -17.28
C MET A 363 -13.57 23.08 -17.81
N ALA A 364 -13.65 21.81 -17.45
CA ALA A 364 -14.74 20.92 -17.84
C ALA A 364 -16.06 21.25 -17.13
N THR A 365 -16.03 21.86 -15.95
CA THR A 365 -17.23 22.18 -15.17
C THR A 365 -17.92 23.42 -15.74
N THR A 366 -19.05 23.23 -16.41
CA THR A 366 -19.90 24.33 -16.93
C THR A 366 -21.15 24.44 -16.07
N TRP A 367 -21.56 25.69 -15.75
CA TRP A 367 -22.82 25.98 -15.06
C TRP A 367 -24.01 26.06 -16.02
N GLU A 368 -23.72 26.18 -17.32
CA GLU A 368 -24.73 26.20 -18.38
C GLU A 368 -24.92 24.76 -18.88
N GLU A 369 -26.11 24.23 -18.74
CA GLU A 369 -26.55 23.12 -19.55
C GLU A 369 -26.55 23.59 -21.01
N GLY A 370 -25.61 23.07 -21.81
CA GLY A 370 -25.63 23.31 -23.25
C GLY A 370 -27.02 23.01 -23.80
N ARG A 371 -27.56 23.97 -24.51
CA ARG A 371 -28.78 23.86 -25.30
C ARG A 371 -28.69 22.69 -26.26
#